data_cb756f9882e3918a32db6b0214733d62
#
_entry.id   cb756f9882e3918a32db6b0214733d62
#
_cell.length_a   1.000
_cell.length_b   1.000
_cell.length_c   1.000
_cell.angle_alpha   90.00
_cell.angle_beta   90.00
_cell.angle_gamma   90.00
#
_symmetry.space_group_name_H-M   'P 1'
#
loop_
_entity.id
_entity.type
_entity.pdbx_description
1 polymer ?
#
loop_
_entity_poly.entity_id
_entity_poly.type
_entity_poly.pdbx_seq_one_letter_code
_entity_poly.pdbx_strand_id
1 'polypeptide(L)'
;MGWTAAALLFAGAGCSGALTYTIAGTAKSADLDGKIVATPNKDRGMTVVKIDLQHLAPPERLGNGKTFVAWTKDEKGKWGRIGALKYEEGARKGTFEEATVPLTSFDLLISVEADPAVDAPTSEPFLVQHIN
;
A
#
# COMPACT_ATOMS: atom_id res chain seq x y z
N MET A 1 27.78 29.86 12.16
CA MET A 1 27.24 29.44 11.99
C MET A 1 26.63 28.79 11.49
N GLY A 2 26.54 28.51 11.46
CA GLY A 2 25.85 27.68 11.03
C GLY A 2 25.28 27.22 10.84
N TRP A 3 24.80 27.14 11.03
CA TRP A 3 24.01 26.47 10.91
C TRP A 3 23.40 26.11 10.18
N THR A 4 23.45 26.29 10.30
CA THR A 4 22.76 25.83 9.78
C THR A 4 22.49 25.26 9.10
N ALA A 5 22.96 25.27 9.31
CA ALA A 5 22.55 24.50 8.66
C ALA A 5 22.04 23.82 8.47
N ALA A 6 21.97 23.81 8.88
CA ALA A 6 21.30 23.06 8.65
C ALA A 6 20.63 22.81 8.15
N ALA A 7 20.53 23.06 8.26
CA ALA A 7 19.64 22.71 7.76
C ALA A 7 19.46 22.36 6.96
N LEU A 8 19.85 22.33 7.07
CA LEU A 8 19.49 21.79 6.31
C LEU A 8 19.27 20.98 5.97
N LEU A 9 19.26 20.61 6.21
CA LEU A 9 18.91 19.62 5.85
C LEU A 9 18.12 19.15 5.61
N PHE A 10 17.70 19.10 5.71
CA PHE A 10 16.74 18.54 5.41
C PHE A 10 16.29 18.65 4.41
N ALA A 11 16.73 19.15 4.66
CA ALA A 11 16.05 19.38 3.59
C ALA A 11 16.08 18.43 2.73
N GLY A 12 16.92 18.29 2.53
CA GLY A 12 16.93 17.44 1.57
C GLY A 12 16.15 16.36 1.77
N ALA A 13 16.17 16.02 2.86
CA ALA A 13 15.47 14.87 3.04
C ALA A 13 14.19 14.90 2.40
N GLY A 14 13.48 15.85 2.61
CA GLY A 14 12.21 15.83 2.03
C GLY A 14 12.25 15.70 0.57
N CYS A 15 13.34 15.97 -0.01
CA CYS A 15 13.40 15.94 -1.44
C CYS A 15 13.27 14.56 -1.99
N SER A 16 13.65 13.55 -1.27
CA SER A 16 13.52 12.21 -1.78
C SER A 16 12.08 11.87 -2.10
N GLY A 17 11.14 12.49 -1.42
CA GLY A 17 9.75 12.27 -1.71
C GLY A 17 9.19 10.97 -1.21
N ALA A 18 9.97 10.12 -0.61
CA ALA A 18 9.43 8.86 -0.08
C ALA A 18 8.56 9.14 1.13
N LEU A 19 7.33 8.60 1.09
CA LEU A 19 6.36 8.75 2.16
C LEU A 19 6.10 7.40 2.78
N THR A 20 6.14 7.33 4.10
CA THR A 20 5.89 6.10 4.82
C THR A 20 4.56 6.21 5.56
N TYR A 21 3.65 5.27 5.28
CA TYR A 21 2.37 5.19 5.95
C TYR A 21 2.40 3.99 6.88
N THR A 22 2.28 4.26 8.17
CA THR A 22 2.25 3.19 9.16
C THR A 22 0.85 2.63 9.26
N ILE A 23 0.75 1.31 9.15
CA ILE A 23 -0.52 0.62 9.22
C ILE A 23 -0.71 0.09 10.63
N ALA A 24 -1.86 0.35 11.21
CA ALA A 24 -2.25 -0.20 12.50
C ALA A 24 -3.60 -0.86 12.31
N GLY A 25 -3.98 -1.74 13.20
CA GLY A 25 -5.15 -2.58 13.06
C GLY A 25 -6.36 -1.94 12.41
N THR A 26 -7.04 -2.71 11.58
CA THR A 26 -8.28 -2.32 10.92
C THR A 26 -9.46 -2.99 11.60
N ALA A 27 -10.69 -2.60 11.22
CA ALA A 27 -11.89 -3.20 11.80
C ALA A 27 -11.93 -4.71 11.59
N LYS A 28 -11.42 -5.19 10.46
CA LYS A 28 -11.44 -6.62 10.15
C LYS A 28 -10.17 -7.34 10.59
N SER A 29 -9.09 -6.61 10.85
CA SER A 29 -7.82 -7.22 11.22
C SER A 29 -7.16 -6.36 12.29
N ALA A 30 -7.58 -6.56 13.54
CA ALA A 30 -7.15 -5.72 14.66
C ALA A 30 -5.65 -5.83 14.95
N ASP A 31 -5.06 -6.99 14.68
CA ASP A 31 -3.64 -7.23 14.96
C ASP A 31 -2.73 -6.79 13.83
N LEU A 32 -3.29 -6.39 12.71
CA LEU A 32 -2.50 -6.03 11.54
C LEU A 32 -1.63 -4.80 11.83
N ASP A 33 -0.37 -4.87 11.40
CA ASP A 33 0.51 -3.72 11.41
C ASP A 33 1.44 -3.82 10.21
N GLY A 34 2.22 -2.78 10.00
CA GLY A 34 3.13 -2.75 8.88
C GLY A 34 3.27 -1.37 8.32
N LYS A 35 3.72 -1.29 7.08
CA LYS A 35 3.90 0.01 6.45
C LYS A 35 3.77 -0.09 4.94
N ILE A 36 3.38 1.03 4.35
CA ILE A 36 3.35 1.24 2.91
C ILE A 36 4.29 2.40 2.64
N VAL A 37 5.24 2.20 1.74
CA VAL A 37 6.16 3.26 1.34
C VAL A 37 5.80 3.66 -0.08
N ALA A 38 5.50 4.94 -0.26
CA ALA A 38 5.13 5.47 -1.56
C ALA A 38 6.11 6.57 -1.96
N THR A 39 6.71 6.44 -3.12
CA THR A 39 7.66 7.42 -3.64
C THR A 39 7.09 8.03 -4.91
N PRO A 40 6.47 9.21 -4.81
CA PRO A 40 5.88 9.85 -6.00
C PRO A 40 6.95 10.47 -6.89
N ASN A 41 6.72 10.41 -8.17
CA ASN A 41 7.51 11.14 -9.16
C ASN A 41 6.52 12.01 -9.94
N LYS A 42 6.39 13.26 -9.51
CA LYS A 42 5.39 14.15 -10.08
C LYS A 42 5.70 14.52 -11.51
N ASP A 43 6.98 14.54 -11.87
CA ASP A 43 7.36 14.87 -13.25
C ASP A 43 6.84 13.81 -14.22
N ARG A 44 6.76 12.57 -13.79
CA ARG A 44 6.28 11.47 -14.62
C ARG A 44 4.86 11.06 -14.32
N GLY A 45 4.25 11.66 -13.29
CA GLY A 45 2.87 11.34 -12.93
C GLY A 45 2.70 9.92 -12.40
N MET A 46 3.68 9.42 -11.67
CA MET A 46 3.60 8.05 -11.16
C MET A 46 4.15 7.96 -9.74
N THR A 47 3.85 6.85 -9.09
CA THR A 47 4.29 6.58 -7.71
C THR A 47 4.78 5.14 -7.65
N VAL A 48 5.93 4.94 -7.01
CA VAL A 48 6.44 3.60 -6.73
C VAL A 48 5.99 3.23 -5.33
N VAL A 49 5.39 2.05 -5.18
CA VAL A 49 4.77 1.61 -3.93
C VAL A 49 5.39 0.31 -3.47
N LYS A 50 5.69 0.23 -2.17
CA LYS A 50 6.10 -1.01 -1.50
C LYS A 50 5.14 -1.26 -0.37
N ILE A 51 4.74 -2.51 -0.18
CA ILE A 51 3.81 -2.90 0.86
C ILE A 51 4.47 -3.97 1.73
N ASP A 52 4.44 -3.75 3.05
CA ASP A 52 4.98 -4.71 4.01
C ASP A 52 4.01 -4.78 5.18
N LEU A 53 3.22 -5.83 5.21
CA LEU A 53 2.22 -6.04 6.26
C LEU A 53 2.63 -7.20 7.15
N GLN A 54 2.42 -7.03 8.44
CA GLN A 54 2.76 -8.05 9.44
C GLN A 54 1.56 -8.37 10.31
N HIS A 55 1.58 -9.53 10.91
CA HIS A 55 0.46 -10.03 11.72
C HIS A 55 -0.81 -10.06 10.90
N LEU A 56 -0.67 -10.46 9.65
CA LEU A 56 -1.78 -10.55 8.70
C LEU A 56 -2.40 -11.93 8.78
N ALA A 57 -3.68 -11.96 9.14
CA ALA A 57 -4.40 -13.25 9.25
C ALA A 57 -4.49 -13.88 7.85
N PRO A 58 -4.67 -15.21 7.79
CA PRO A 58 -4.85 -15.87 6.49
C PRO A 58 -6.02 -15.29 5.73
N PRO A 59 -5.95 -15.28 4.39
CA PRO A 59 -7.01 -14.65 3.59
C PRO A 59 -8.40 -15.17 3.92
N GLU A 60 -8.50 -16.48 4.22
CA GLU A 60 -9.78 -17.10 4.49
C GLU A 60 -10.48 -16.51 5.70
N ARG A 61 -9.73 -15.89 6.60
CA ARG A 61 -10.31 -15.26 7.78
C ARG A 61 -10.82 -13.85 7.51
N LEU A 62 -10.32 -13.23 6.45
CA LEU A 62 -10.63 -11.83 6.16
C LEU A 62 -11.62 -11.69 5.01
N GLY A 63 -11.93 -12.76 4.31
CA GLY A 63 -12.87 -12.70 3.20
C GLY A 63 -13.03 -14.06 2.55
N ASN A 64 -13.72 -14.06 1.40
CA ASN A 64 -14.01 -15.27 0.66
C ASN A 64 -12.98 -15.46 -0.44
N GLY A 65 -11.80 -15.94 -0.07
CA GLY A 65 -10.77 -16.15 -1.07
C GLY A 65 -9.48 -16.61 -0.44
N LYS A 66 -8.48 -16.79 -1.28
CA LYS A 66 -7.19 -17.32 -0.86
C LYS A 66 -6.04 -16.38 -1.19
N THR A 67 -6.32 -15.22 -1.78
CA THR A 67 -5.28 -14.32 -2.26
C THR A 67 -5.58 -12.90 -1.82
N PHE A 68 -4.55 -12.20 -1.38
CA PHE A 68 -4.66 -10.77 -1.12
C PHE A 68 -4.29 -10.03 -2.40
N VAL A 69 -5.14 -9.10 -2.81
CA VAL A 69 -4.88 -8.29 -3.99
C VAL A 69 -4.89 -6.82 -3.62
N ALA A 70 -3.87 -6.10 -4.10
CA ALA A 70 -3.76 -4.66 -3.86
C ALA A 70 -4.29 -3.91 -5.09
N TRP A 71 -5.00 -2.82 -4.81
CA TRP A 71 -5.71 -2.04 -5.81
C TRP A 71 -5.42 -0.56 -5.64
N THR A 72 -5.64 0.20 -6.69
CA THR A 72 -5.71 1.65 -6.60
C THR A 72 -7.11 2.11 -6.97
N LYS A 73 -7.51 3.25 -6.42
CA LYS A 73 -8.75 3.90 -6.80
C LYS A 73 -8.44 5.37 -6.97
N ASP A 74 -8.69 5.90 -8.17
CA ASP A 74 -8.37 7.29 -8.42
C ASP A 74 -9.49 8.21 -7.93
N GLU A 75 -9.32 9.52 -8.10
CA GLU A 75 -10.28 10.50 -7.63
C GLU A 75 -11.63 10.37 -8.29
N LYS A 76 -11.68 9.76 -9.45
CA LYS A 76 -12.93 9.54 -10.17
C LYS A 76 -13.58 8.22 -9.82
N GLY A 77 -12.97 7.44 -8.95
CA GLY A 77 -13.50 6.16 -8.54
C GLY A 77 -13.12 5.02 -9.46
N LYS A 78 -12.17 5.25 -10.36
CA LYS A 78 -11.75 4.18 -11.27
C LYS A 78 -10.76 3.26 -10.59
N TRP A 79 -10.99 1.97 -10.71
CA TRP A 79 -10.14 0.95 -10.13
C TRP A 79 -8.95 0.63 -11.03
N GLY A 80 -7.79 0.44 -10.39
CA GLY A 80 -6.62 -0.10 -11.05
C GLY A 80 -6.12 -1.25 -10.21
N ARG A 81 -5.49 -2.24 -10.83
CA ARG A 81 -5.00 -3.40 -10.12
C ARG A 81 -3.48 -3.28 -9.97
N ILE A 82 -2.98 -3.38 -8.74
CA ILE A 82 -1.55 -3.42 -8.48
C ILE A 82 -1.06 -4.86 -8.65
N GLY A 83 -1.70 -5.80 -7.97
CA GLY A 83 -1.33 -7.20 -8.08
C GLY A 83 -1.56 -7.95 -6.79
N ALA A 84 -1.25 -9.24 -6.81
CA ALA A 84 -1.41 -10.11 -5.66
C ALA A 84 -0.21 -9.94 -4.73
N LEU A 85 -0.46 -9.88 -3.43
CA LEU A 85 0.59 -9.86 -2.44
C LEU A 85 1.19 -11.25 -2.29
N LYS A 86 2.48 -11.28 -1.95
CA LYS A 86 3.10 -12.53 -1.54
C LYS A 86 2.77 -12.72 -0.08
N TYR A 87 2.08 -13.81 0.24
CA TYR A 87 1.69 -14.10 1.61
C TYR A 87 2.48 -15.29 2.15
N GLU A 88 3.09 -15.10 3.30
CA GLU A 88 3.83 -16.16 3.98
C GLU A 88 3.03 -16.55 5.22
N GLU A 89 2.33 -17.66 5.13
CA GLU A 89 1.40 -18.07 6.17
C GLU A 89 2.07 -18.30 7.51
N GLY A 90 3.21 -18.94 7.52
CA GLY A 90 3.92 -19.20 8.77
C GLY A 90 4.34 -17.93 9.47
N ALA A 91 4.75 -16.91 8.73
CA ALA A 91 5.17 -15.63 9.30
C ALA A 91 4.02 -14.64 9.40
N ARG A 92 2.85 -14.95 8.82
CA ARG A 92 1.70 -14.05 8.78
C ARG A 92 2.10 -12.70 8.19
N LYS A 93 2.79 -12.76 7.06
CA LYS A 93 3.38 -11.59 6.45
C LYS A 93 2.93 -11.48 5.00
N GLY A 94 2.45 -10.30 4.61
CA GLY A 94 2.06 -10.03 3.23
C GLY A 94 2.89 -8.90 2.67
N THR A 95 3.51 -9.13 1.50
CA THR A 95 4.41 -8.13 0.92
C THR A 95 4.17 -7.95 -0.56
N PHE A 96 4.48 -6.75 -1.04
CA PHE A 96 4.60 -6.46 -2.46
C PHE A 96 5.85 -5.59 -2.59
N GLU A 97 6.88 -6.12 -3.25
CA GLU A 97 8.18 -5.47 -3.20
C GLU A 97 8.23 -4.14 -3.91
N GLU A 98 7.59 -4.05 -5.08
CA GLU A 98 7.64 -2.81 -5.81
C GLU A 98 6.59 -2.81 -6.91
N ALA A 99 5.81 -1.73 -6.95
CA ALA A 99 4.83 -1.53 -8.00
C ALA A 99 4.89 -0.09 -8.45
N THR A 100 4.76 0.15 -9.76
CA THR A 100 4.67 1.49 -10.30
C THR A 100 3.22 1.77 -10.63
N VAL A 101 2.68 2.81 -9.99
CA VAL A 101 1.29 3.21 -10.16
C VAL A 101 1.27 4.50 -11.00
N PRO A 102 0.48 4.57 -12.08
CA PRO A 102 0.47 5.77 -12.94
C PRO A 102 -0.42 6.88 -12.36
N LEU A 103 -0.28 7.15 -11.08
CA LEU A 103 -1.02 8.16 -10.34
C LEU A 103 -0.12 8.73 -9.27
N THR A 104 -0.35 9.97 -8.87
CA THR A 104 0.38 10.57 -7.76
C THR A 104 -0.52 10.78 -6.55
N SER A 105 -1.83 10.66 -6.71
CA SER A 105 -2.78 10.75 -5.61
C SER A 105 -3.86 9.71 -5.86
N PHE A 106 -4.05 8.82 -4.90
CA PHE A 106 -4.99 7.70 -5.05
C PHE A 106 -5.20 7.04 -3.72
N ASP A 107 -6.23 6.20 -3.65
CA ASP A 107 -6.42 5.30 -2.51
C ASP A 107 -5.79 3.96 -2.86
N LEU A 108 -5.04 3.41 -1.93
CA LEU A 108 -4.51 2.06 -2.03
C LEU A 108 -5.39 1.18 -1.16
N LEU A 109 -5.91 0.11 -1.75
CA LEU A 109 -6.83 -0.78 -1.05
C LEU A 109 -6.34 -2.21 -1.19
N ILE A 110 -6.63 -3.03 -0.18
CA ILE A 110 -6.27 -4.45 -0.23
C ILE A 110 -7.51 -5.25 0.12
N SER A 111 -7.83 -6.22 -0.72
CA SER A 111 -8.98 -7.09 -0.54
C SER A 111 -8.56 -8.55 -0.64
N VAL A 112 -9.47 -9.45 -0.25
CA VAL A 112 -9.28 -10.88 -0.40
C VAL A 112 -10.09 -11.32 -1.62
N GLU A 113 -9.44 -12.02 -2.53
CA GLU A 113 -10.08 -12.44 -3.77
C GLU A 113 -9.93 -13.94 -3.97
N ALA A 114 -10.96 -14.56 -4.51
CA ALA A 114 -10.88 -15.96 -4.90
C ALA A 114 -10.09 -16.11 -6.20
N ASP A 115 -10.19 -15.12 -7.07
CA ASP A 115 -9.48 -15.10 -8.36
C ASP A 115 -8.64 -13.81 -8.40
N PRO A 116 -7.29 -13.92 -8.38
CA PRO A 116 -6.45 -12.73 -8.41
C PRO A 116 -6.45 -11.99 -9.75
N ALA A 117 -7.08 -12.55 -10.78
CA ALA A 117 -7.12 -11.94 -12.10
C ALA A 117 -8.33 -11.05 -12.32
N VAL A 118 -9.19 -10.85 -11.30
CA VAL A 118 -10.36 -9.98 -11.48
C VAL A 118 -9.93 -8.53 -11.71
N ASP A 119 -10.79 -7.78 -12.38
CA ASP A 119 -10.50 -6.39 -12.77
C ASP A 119 -10.84 -5.38 -11.68
N ALA A 120 -11.63 -5.77 -10.70
CA ALA A 120 -12.02 -4.92 -9.61
C ALA A 120 -12.30 -5.80 -8.38
N PRO A 121 -12.23 -5.24 -7.17
CA PRO A 121 -12.48 -6.05 -5.98
C PRO A 121 -13.88 -6.65 -5.99
N THR A 122 -13.98 -7.93 -5.64
CA THR A 122 -15.26 -8.61 -5.49
C THR A 122 -15.66 -8.71 -4.03
N SER A 123 -14.77 -8.34 -3.11
CA SER A 123 -15.07 -8.31 -1.69
C SER A 123 -14.68 -6.94 -1.12
N GLU A 124 -15.21 -6.65 0.05
CA GLU A 124 -14.90 -5.37 0.67
C GLU A 124 -13.44 -5.34 1.11
N PRO A 125 -12.69 -4.29 0.72
CA PRO A 125 -11.30 -4.17 1.16
C PRO A 125 -11.22 -4.11 2.68
N PHE A 126 -10.24 -4.79 3.25
CA PHE A 126 -10.02 -4.74 4.70
C PHE A 126 -9.01 -3.67 5.08
N LEU A 127 -8.34 -3.07 4.10
CA LEU A 127 -7.37 -2.01 4.33
C LEU A 127 -7.54 -0.96 3.24
N VAL A 128 -7.55 0.30 3.66
CA VAL A 128 -7.60 1.44 2.75
C VAL A 128 -6.59 2.47 3.26
N GLN A 129 -5.71 2.93 2.39
CA GLN A 129 -4.74 3.96 2.72
C GLN A 129 -4.70 5.00 1.62
N HIS A 130 -4.98 6.24 1.98
CA HIS A 130 -4.89 7.33 1.01
C HIS A 130 -3.40 7.69 0.81
N ILE A 131 -3.00 7.78 -0.46
CA ILE A 131 -1.64 8.12 -0.86
C ILE A 131 -1.71 9.45 -1.60
N ASN A 132 -0.86 10.41 -1.17
CA ASN A 132 -0.91 11.68 -1.87
C ASN A 132 0.33 12.49 -1.68
#